data_7d8b79bb15445c370339c27d98e5e98e
#
_entry.id   7d8b79bb15445c370339c27d98e5e98e
#
_cell.length_a   1.000
_cell.length_b   1.000
_cell.length_c   1.000
_cell.angle_alpha   90.00
_cell.angle_beta   90.00
_cell.angle_gamma   90.00
#
_symmetry.space_group_name_H-M   'P 1'
#
loop_
_entity.id
_entity.type
_entity.pdbx_description
1 polymer ?
#
loop_
_entity_poly.entity_id
_entity_poly.type
_entity_poly.pdbx_seq_one_letter_code
_entity_poly.pdbx_strand_id
1 'polypeptide(L)'
;MFPAREGSFSRVIVAVLIALILTIGANGKVITLRSGQQINAEVIRQDEQVVILDLGYDLLRVPRSQVESIKDDVPTQNTSDGTTSQDPAAPESRSEGLYRTARLARTTIEQNVKRFGEAVVMVSTPSGKGSGFLINPDGYLITNYHVVATETRVKTTVFHRGDSGFEPKQYDKVKIIALNPYVDLALLKIEDPNRKFEYVFLADISRVSVGETVFAVGNPLGLTRSVSQGIVSTTNRDFEGRLYIQTTTDLNPGNSGGPLFNLAGEVIGVTSMGYLFYGGLNFAIPVDVVRRFIETSDAFAYSEENPNTGFRYLQPAGRRNRGDCPTTKRPDIR
;
A
#
# COMPACT_ATOMS: atom_id res chain seq x y z
N MET A 1 67.35 36.51 30.71
CA MET A 1 67.36 36.36 32.16
C MET A 1 66.37 35.27 32.51
N PHE A 2 66.93 34.11 32.84
CA PHE A 2 66.21 32.94 33.32
C PHE A 2 65.62 33.20 34.71
N PRO A 3 64.70 32.45 35.27
CA PRO A 3 64.83 30.99 35.36
C PRO A 3 63.57 30.14 35.08
N ALA A 4 63.90 28.88 34.85
CA ALA A 4 63.06 27.72 34.85
C ALA A 4 62.39 27.44 36.22
N ARG A 5 61.26 26.71 36.17
CA ARG A 5 60.95 25.70 37.17
C ARG A 5 60.03 24.61 36.57
N GLU A 6 60.58 23.48 36.67
CA GLU A 6 60.14 22.11 36.66
C GLU A 6 58.72 21.83 37.20
N GLY A 7 58.01 20.93 36.53
CA GLY A 7 57.77 19.61 37.07
C GLY A 7 56.32 19.40 37.49
N SER A 8 55.60 18.59 36.77
CA SER A 8 54.91 17.49 37.42
C SER A 8 54.29 16.56 36.35
N PHE A 9 54.78 15.36 36.31
CA PHE A 9 54.15 14.22 35.65
C PHE A 9 52.71 13.97 36.22
N SER A 10 51.70 14.10 35.44
CA SER A 10 50.41 13.57 35.80
C SER A 10 49.96 12.60 34.71
N ARG A 11 49.88 11.35 35.12
CA ARG A 11 49.45 10.20 34.34
C ARG A 11 48.04 10.42 33.80
N VAL A 12 47.90 10.60 32.51
CA VAL A 12 46.62 10.56 31.85
C VAL A 12 46.23 9.08 31.74
N ILE A 13 45.31 8.67 32.59
CA ILE A 13 44.60 7.41 32.49
C ILE A 13 43.66 7.56 31.32
N VAL A 14 43.97 6.91 30.21
CA VAL A 14 43.05 6.72 29.09
C VAL A 14 41.98 5.75 29.57
N ALA A 15 40.87 6.26 30.03
CA ALA A 15 39.65 5.47 30.26
C ALA A 15 39.02 5.16 28.89
N VAL A 16 39.27 3.96 28.42
CA VAL A 16 38.50 3.39 27.28
C VAL A 16 37.10 3.15 27.79
N LEU A 17 36.20 4.07 27.46
CA LEU A 17 34.76 3.90 27.65
C LEU A 17 34.27 2.91 26.58
N ILE A 18 34.26 1.63 26.95
CA ILE A 18 33.50 0.62 26.17
C ILE A 18 32.04 0.97 26.37
N ALA A 19 31.46 1.65 25.38
CA ALA A 19 30.01 1.80 25.29
C ALA A 19 29.41 0.39 25.05
N LEU A 20 28.96 -0.22 26.14
CA LEU A 20 28.12 -1.42 26.09
C LEU A 20 26.78 -0.99 25.48
N ILE A 21 26.64 -1.16 24.17
CA ILE A 21 25.35 -1.07 23.51
C ILE A 21 24.54 -2.25 24.04
N LEU A 22 23.76 -2.02 25.08
CA LEU A 22 22.64 -2.88 25.44
C LEU A 22 21.65 -2.83 24.26
N THR A 23 21.75 -3.82 23.40
CA THR A 23 20.61 -4.18 22.56
C THR A 23 19.51 -4.66 23.51
N ILE A 24 18.56 -3.79 23.79
CA ILE A 24 17.30 -4.18 24.42
C ILE A 24 16.62 -5.05 23.36
N GLY A 25 16.84 -6.35 23.45
CA GLY A 25 16.04 -7.32 22.74
C GLY A 25 14.61 -7.17 23.25
N ALA A 26 13.70 -6.77 22.39
CA ALA A 26 12.28 -6.83 22.68
C ALA A 26 11.95 -8.31 22.98
N ASN A 27 11.80 -8.65 24.25
CA ASN A 27 11.37 -9.98 24.68
C ASN A 27 9.86 -10.08 24.45
N GLY A 28 9.47 -10.40 23.21
CA GLY A 28 8.10 -10.78 22.91
C GLY A 28 7.68 -11.98 23.77
N LYS A 29 6.43 -11.96 24.24
CA LYS A 29 5.83 -13.12 24.93
C LYS A 29 4.69 -13.67 24.09
N VAL A 30 4.53 -15.00 24.10
CA VAL A 30 3.37 -15.67 23.53
C VAL A 30 2.28 -15.75 24.56
N ILE A 31 1.20 -15.00 24.38
CA ILE A 31 0.03 -14.96 25.23
C ILE A 31 -1.04 -15.85 24.59
N THR A 32 -1.39 -16.96 25.26
CA THR A 32 -2.48 -17.84 24.81
C THR A 32 -3.77 -17.47 25.54
N LEU A 33 -4.81 -17.21 24.77
CA LEU A 33 -6.15 -16.93 25.30
C LEU A 33 -6.93 -18.24 25.49
N ARG A 34 -7.91 -18.23 26.37
CA ARG A 34 -8.82 -19.40 26.58
C ARG A 34 -9.65 -19.76 25.33
N SER A 35 -9.75 -18.85 24.36
CA SER A 35 -10.33 -19.11 23.03
C SER A 35 -9.41 -19.93 22.12
N GLY A 36 -8.17 -20.22 22.54
CA GLY A 36 -7.14 -20.86 21.73
C GLY A 36 -6.32 -19.91 20.84
N GLN A 37 -6.67 -18.63 20.79
CA GLN A 37 -5.92 -17.63 20.04
C GLN A 37 -4.59 -17.32 20.73
N GLN A 38 -3.54 -17.07 19.94
CA GLN A 38 -2.22 -16.67 20.43
C GLN A 38 -1.89 -15.26 19.96
N ILE A 39 -1.34 -14.45 20.87
CA ILE A 39 -0.89 -13.10 20.62
C ILE A 39 0.58 -13.01 20.98
N ASN A 40 1.43 -12.60 20.02
CA ASN A 40 2.84 -12.30 20.26
C ASN A 40 2.96 -10.81 20.52
N ALA A 41 3.31 -10.44 21.76
CA ALA A 41 3.44 -9.05 22.16
C ALA A 41 4.32 -8.89 23.40
N GLU A 42 4.83 -7.70 23.64
CA GLU A 42 5.46 -7.35 24.89
C GLU A 42 4.38 -7.11 25.98
N VAL A 43 4.57 -7.69 27.15
CA VAL A 43 3.67 -7.48 28.30
C VAL A 43 4.15 -6.28 29.08
N ILE A 44 3.48 -5.13 28.94
CA ILE A 44 3.83 -3.89 29.64
C ILE A 44 3.41 -3.96 31.11
N ARG A 45 2.23 -4.52 31.35
CA ARG A 45 1.66 -4.63 32.70
C ARG A 45 0.79 -5.86 32.83
N GLN A 46 0.91 -6.54 33.95
CA GLN A 46 0.06 -7.65 34.34
C GLN A 46 -0.36 -7.48 35.80
N ASP A 47 -1.66 -7.48 36.06
CA ASP A 47 -2.24 -7.52 37.40
C ASP A 47 -3.36 -8.57 37.47
N GLU A 48 -4.07 -8.64 38.62
CA GLU A 48 -5.11 -9.65 38.85
C GLU A 48 -6.33 -9.49 37.92
N GLN A 49 -6.52 -8.31 37.34
CA GLN A 49 -7.72 -7.97 36.57
C GLN A 49 -7.42 -7.88 35.06
N VAL A 50 -6.23 -7.40 34.68
CA VAL A 50 -5.92 -7.10 33.28
C VAL A 50 -4.47 -7.38 32.94
N VAL A 51 -4.23 -7.80 31.69
CA VAL A 51 -2.91 -7.86 31.03
C VAL A 51 -2.90 -6.79 29.95
N ILE A 52 -1.91 -5.91 29.96
CA ILE A 52 -1.71 -4.86 28.96
C ILE A 52 -0.54 -5.29 28.07
N LEU A 53 -0.83 -5.44 26.78
CA LEU A 53 0.10 -5.88 25.75
C LEU A 53 0.44 -4.72 24.84
N ASP A 54 1.72 -4.57 24.48
CA ASP A 54 2.16 -3.65 23.44
C ASP A 54 2.17 -4.38 22.10
N LEU A 55 1.33 -3.92 21.19
CA LEU A 55 1.28 -4.43 19.80
C LEU A 55 2.21 -3.65 18.85
N GLY A 56 3.03 -2.73 19.41
CA GLY A 56 3.93 -1.87 18.65
C GLY A 56 3.27 -0.65 18.01
N TYR A 57 1.96 -0.60 17.99
CA TYR A 57 1.16 0.52 17.45
C TYR A 57 -0.05 0.88 18.32
N ASP A 58 -0.45 0.00 19.25
CA ASP A 58 -1.56 0.23 20.19
C ASP A 58 -1.39 -0.67 21.41
N LEU A 59 -2.05 -0.31 22.53
CA LEU A 59 -2.07 -1.06 23.76
C LEU A 59 -3.35 -1.89 23.85
N LEU A 60 -3.19 -3.22 23.77
CA LEU A 60 -4.31 -4.14 23.92
C LEU A 60 -4.53 -4.48 25.41
N ARG A 61 -5.73 -4.23 25.93
CA ARG A 61 -6.15 -4.62 27.29
C ARG A 61 -6.92 -5.93 27.24
N VAL A 62 -6.34 -6.97 27.78
CA VAL A 62 -6.95 -8.31 27.86
C VAL A 62 -7.35 -8.60 29.31
N PRO A 63 -8.63 -8.88 29.60
CA PRO A 63 -9.03 -9.32 30.93
C PRO A 63 -8.23 -10.55 31.37
N ARG A 64 -7.67 -10.56 32.58
CA ARG A 64 -6.84 -11.66 33.08
C ARG A 64 -7.56 -13.01 33.03
N SER A 65 -8.88 -13.00 33.21
CA SER A 65 -9.75 -14.19 33.14
C SER A 65 -9.79 -14.84 31.75
N GLN A 66 -9.43 -14.12 30.67
CA GLN A 66 -9.38 -14.62 29.31
C GLN A 66 -7.99 -15.12 28.90
N VAL A 67 -6.97 -14.89 29.71
CA VAL A 67 -5.61 -15.34 29.45
C VAL A 67 -5.41 -16.71 30.08
N GLU A 68 -5.08 -17.72 29.25
CA GLU A 68 -4.76 -19.08 29.68
C GLU A 68 -3.30 -19.21 30.12
N SER A 69 -2.37 -18.73 29.29
CA SER A 69 -0.95 -18.79 29.60
C SER A 69 -0.17 -17.63 28.97
N ILE A 70 0.95 -17.27 29.58
CA ILE A 70 1.94 -16.31 29.07
C ILE A 70 3.27 -17.03 29.12
N LYS A 71 3.94 -17.19 27.97
CA LYS A 71 5.24 -17.86 27.83
C LYS A 71 6.23 -16.91 27.18
N ASP A 72 7.49 -17.01 27.59
CA ASP A 72 8.56 -16.31 26.90
C ASP A 72 8.76 -16.91 25.50
N ASP A 73 8.91 -16.06 24.50
CA ASP A 73 9.21 -16.51 23.13
C ASP A 73 10.67 -17.02 23.12
N VAL A 74 10.84 -18.34 23.21
CA VAL A 74 12.15 -18.97 23.07
C VAL A 74 12.37 -19.18 21.58
N PRO A 75 13.34 -18.52 20.95
CA PRO A 75 13.64 -18.78 19.54
C PRO A 75 14.08 -20.24 19.39
N THR A 76 13.24 -21.04 18.78
CA THR A 76 13.56 -22.42 18.41
C THR A 76 14.63 -22.35 17.32
N GLN A 77 15.89 -22.49 17.71
CA GLN A 77 16.96 -22.74 16.76
C GLN A 77 16.77 -24.13 16.17
N ASN A 78 16.20 -24.20 15.00
CA ASN A 78 16.34 -25.41 14.18
C ASN A 78 17.76 -25.43 13.60
N THR A 79 18.67 -26.12 14.31
CA THR A 79 19.93 -26.56 13.76
C THR A 79 19.63 -27.72 12.80
N SER A 80 19.69 -27.45 11.50
CA SER A 80 19.96 -28.45 10.49
C SER A 80 21.23 -28.03 9.76
N ASP A 81 22.32 -28.69 10.12
CA ASP A 81 23.54 -28.72 9.32
C ASP A 81 23.23 -29.17 7.90
N GLY A 82 23.67 -28.36 6.95
CA GLY A 82 23.55 -28.67 5.54
C GLY A 82 24.21 -27.55 4.73
N THR A 83 25.54 -27.56 4.70
CA THR A 83 26.36 -26.76 3.81
C THR A 83 26.00 -27.06 2.36
N THR A 84 25.22 -26.20 1.73
CA THR A 84 25.13 -26.16 0.28
C THR A 84 25.17 -24.68 -0.11
N SER A 85 26.24 -24.30 -0.76
CA SER A 85 26.40 -23.03 -1.45
C SER A 85 25.27 -22.89 -2.46
N GLN A 86 24.23 -22.13 -2.14
CA GLN A 86 23.18 -21.76 -3.07
C GLN A 86 23.52 -20.39 -3.68
N ASP A 87 23.58 -20.37 -4.99
CA ASP A 87 23.37 -19.18 -5.80
C ASP A 87 22.17 -18.37 -5.29
N PRO A 88 22.14 -17.04 -5.44
CA PRO A 88 21.00 -16.23 -5.00
C PRO A 88 19.75 -16.74 -5.69
N ALA A 89 18.90 -17.41 -4.90
CA ALA A 89 17.66 -17.99 -5.36
C ALA A 89 16.82 -16.93 -6.09
N ALA A 90 16.30 -17.31 -7.25
CA ALA A 90 15.32 -16.50 -7.97
C ALA A 90 14.19 -16.07 -7.01
N PRO A 91 13.68 -14.83 -7.10
CA PRO A 91 12.68 -14.33 -6.18
C PRO A 91 11.46 -15.25 -6.20
N GLU A 92 11.09 -15.79 -5.03
CA GLU A 92 9.88 -16.61 -4.89
C GLU A 92 8.66 -15.74 -5.25
N SER A 93 8.15 -15.90 -6.46
CA SER A 93 6.90 -15.28 -6.87
C SER A 93 5.75 -16.24 -6.70
N ARG A 94 4.65 -15.77 -6.10
CA ARG A 94 3.41 -16.53 -5.96
C ARG A 94 2.34 -15.92 -6.86
N SER A 95 1.57 -16.79 -7.53
CA SER A 95 0.40 -16.39 -8.28
C SER A 95 -0.83 -16.53 -7.38
N GLU A 96 -1.56 -15.44 -7.21
CA GLU A 96 -2.81 -15.41 -6.46
C GLU A 96 -3.92 -14.93 -7.41
N GLY A 97 -4.40 -15.82 -8.31
CA GLY A 97 -5.42 -15.47 -9.29
C GLY A 97 -4.93 -14.45 -10.33
N LEU A 98 -5.57 -13.26 -10.37
CA LEU A 98 -5.28 -12.23 -11.38
C LEU A 98 -4.03 -11.39 -11.10
N TYR A 99 -3.41 -11.47 -9.90
CA TYR A 99 -2.23 -10.69 -9.57
C TYR A 99 -1.07 -11.58 -9.09
N ARG A 100 0.09 -10.99 -8.92
CA ARG A 100 1.30 -11.65 -8.45
C ARG A 100 1.85 -10.95 -7.23
N THR A 101 2.39 -11.73 -6.29
CA THR A 101 3.18 -11.26 -5.16
C THR A 101 4.59 -11.81 -5.26
N ALA A 102 5.58 -11.09 -4.76
CA ALA A 102 6.96 -11.57 -4.65
C ALA A 102 7.67 -10.89 -3.49
N ARG A 103 8.73 -11.52 -2.99
CA ARG A 103 9.72 -10.87 -2.13
C ARG A 103 10.90 -10.47 -2.99
N LEU A 104 11.00 -9.18 -3.29
CA LEU A 104 12.06 -8.63 -4.12
C LEU A 104 13.15 -8.01 -3.24
N ALA A 105 14.39 -8.09 -3.72
CA ALA A 105 15.50 -7.38 -3.09
C ALA A 105 15.35 -5.87 -3.31
N ARG A 106 15.67 -5.07 -2.28
CA ARG A 106 15.71 -3.60 -2.40
C ARG A 106 16.81 -3.19 -3.38
N THR A 107 16.47 -2.22 -4.23
CA THR A 107 17.39 -1.69 -5.23
C THR A 107 17.17 -0.19 -5.42
N THR A 108 17.84 0.44 -6.39
CA THR A 108 17.66 1.87 -6.66
C THR A 108 16.35 2.15 -7.39
N ILE A 109 15.84 3.38 -7.26
CA ILE A 109 14.66 3.84 -8.00
C ILE A 109 14.91 3.69 -9.51
N GLU A 110 16.10 4.06 -9.99
CA GLU A 110 16.46 3.94 -11.40
C GLU A 110 16.35 2.49 -11.92
N GLN A 111 16.87 1.53 -11.15
CA GLN A 111 16.80 0.11 -11.52
C GLN A 111 15.35 -0.40 -11.48
N ASN A 112 14.55 0.02 -10.49
CA ASN A 112 13.14 -0.33 -10.43
C ASN A 112 12.35 0.27 -11.60
N VAL A 113 12.60 1.52 -11.97
CA VAL A 113 11.97 2.16 -13.15
C VAL A 113 12.35 1.44 -14.42
N LYS A 114 13.63 1.04 -14.59
CA LYS A 114 14.06 0.20 -15.72
C LYS A 114 13.32 -1.14 -15.73
N ARG A 115 13.14 -1.78 -14.56
CA ARG A 115 12.53 -3.11 -14.45
C ARG A 115 11.03 -3.08 -14.67
N PHE A 116 10.30 -2.20 -13.98
CA PHE A 116 8.84 -2.20 -13.93
C PHE A 116 8.18 -1.09 -14.74
N GLY A 117 8.97 -0.20 -15.29
CA GLY A 117 8.42 0.96 -15.98
C GLY A 117 7.51 0.61 -17.17
N GLU A 118 7.75 -0.48 -17.91
CA GLU A 118 6.86 -0.93 -18.99
C GLU A 118 5.48 -1.33 -18.49
N ALA A 119 5.39 -1.83 -17.24
CA ALA A 119 4.13 -2.18 -16.61
C ALA A 119 3.29 -0.97 -16.19
N VAL A 120 3.87 0.24 -16.14
CA VAL A 120 3.13 1.47 -15.84
C VAL A 120 2.63 2.10 -17.13
N VAL A 121 1.32 2.28 -17.22
CA VAL A 121 0.61 2.65 -18.44
C VAL A 121 -0.13 3.97 -18.29
N MET A 122 -0.39 4.64 -19.41
CA MET A 122 -1.31 5.78 -19.46
C MET A 122 -2.70 5.28 -19.83
N VAL A 123 -3.68 5.65 -19.03
CA VAL A 123 -5.10 5.42 -19.29
C VAL A 123 -5.72 6.70 -19.83
N SER A 124 -6.36 6.64 -20.98
CA SER A 124 -6.96 7.77 -21.65
C SER A 124 -8.43 7.53 -21.92
N THR A 125 -9.24 8.54 -21.63
CA THR A 125 -10.68 8.58 -21.93
C THR A 125 -10.99 9.87 -22.68
N PRO A 126 -12.18 10.03 -23.26
CA PRO A 126 -12.59 11.31 -23.85
C PRO A 126 -12.52 12.50 -22.89
N SER A 127 -12.77 12.27 -21.58
CA SER A 127 -12.80 13.34 -20.57
C SER A 127 -11.46 13.61 -19.90
N GLY A 128 -10.46 12.72 -20.03
CA GLY A 128 -9.18 12.94 -19.37
C GLY A 128 -8.16 11.83 -19.51
N LYS A 129 -7.06 12.00 -18.78
CA LYS A 129 -5.96 11.05 -18.74
C LYS A 129 -5.55 10.79 -17.30
N GLY A 130 -5.15 9.55 -17.04
CA GLY A 130 -4.56 9.11 -15.78
C GLY A 130 -3.50 8.04 -16.02
N SER A 131 -3.04 7.45 -14.97
CA SER A 131 -2.11 6.32 -14.98
C SER A 131 -2.80 5.02 -14.59
N GLY A 132 -2.15 3.91 -14.88
CA GLY A 132 -2.51 2.58 -14.43
C GLY A 132 -1.28 1.70 -14.40
N PHE A 133 -1.44 0.47 -13.96
CA PHE A 133 -0.36 -0.51 -14.00
C PHE A 133 -0.88 -1.93 -14.23
N LEU A 134 -0.13 -2.69 -15.02
CA LEU A 134 -0.41 -4.08 -15.35
C LEU A 134 -0.08 -4.99 -14.18
N ILE A 135 -1.00 -5.90 -13.83
CA ILE A 135 -0.89 -6.81 -12.67
C ILE A 135 -0.61 -8.26 -13.07
N ASN A 136 -0.73 -8.57 -14.36
CA ASN A 136 -0.39 -9.89 -14.90
C ASN A 136 -0.03 -9.82 -16.40
N PRO A 137 0.53 -10.91 -16.95
CA PRO A 137 0.95 -10.92 -18.37
C PRO A 137 -0.21 -10.94 -19.37
N ASP A 138 -1.45 -11.15 -18.92
CA ASP A 138 -2.62 -11.25 -19.80
C ASP A 138 -3.31 -9.90 -20.04
N GLY A 139 -2.68 -8.79 -19.58
CA GLY A 139 -3.12 -7.44 -19.86
C GLY A 139 -4.16 -6.88 -18.89
N TYR A 140 -4.36 -7.52 -17.73
CA TYR A 140 -5.17 -6.92 -16.66
C TYR A 140 -4.40 -5.79 -15.99
N LEU A 141 -5.07 -4.68 -15.75
CA LEU A 141 -4.48 -3.48 -15.14
C LEU A 141 -5.41 -2.81 -14.15
N ILE A 142 -4.82 -2.15 -13.17
CA ILE A 142 -5.51 -1.34 -12.17
C ILE A 142 -5.32 0.14 -12.49
N THR A 143 -6.39 0.91 -12.27
CA THR A 143 -6.40 2.37 -12.26
C THR A 143 -7.43 2.88 -11.25
N ASN A 144 -7.57 4.20 -11.08
CA ASN A 144 -8.67 4.76 -10.29
C ASN A 144 -10.00 4.71 -11.03
N TYR A 145 -11.08 4.57 -10.26
CA TYR A 145 -12.44 4.67 -10.79
C TYR A 145 -12.69 6.02 -11.45
N HIS A 146 -12.31 7.14 -10.79
CA HIS A 146 -12.55 8.49 -11.32
C HIS A 146 -11.86 8.76 -12.65
N VAL A 147 -10.79 8.01 -13.00
CA VAL A 147 -10.11 8.11 -14.32
C VAL A 147 -11.00 7.59 -15.45
N VAL A 148 -11.85 6.61 -15.17
CA VAL A 148 -12.73 5.94 -16.15
C VAL A 148 -14.22 6.12 -15.84
N ALA A 149 -14.55 6.92 -14.83
CA ALA A 149 -15.95 7.14 -14.42
C ALA A 149 -16.78 7.70 -15.59
N THR A 150 -17.97 7.11 -15.79
CA THR A 150 -18.93 7.48 -16.84
C THR A 150 -18.46 7.25 -18.28
N GLU A 151 -17.28 6.67 -18.48
CA GLU A 151 -16.71 6.44 -19.81
C GLU A 151 -16.90 5.00 -20.27
N THR A 152 -17.27 4.85 -21.54
CA THR A 152 -17.39 3.53 -22.20
C THR A 152 -16.21 3.25 -23.13
N ARG A 153 -15.49 4.29 -23.53
CA ARG A 153 -14.33 4.20 -24.42
C ARG A 153 -13.05 4.52 -23.66
N VAL A 154 -12.30 3.48 -23.31
CA VAL A 154 -11.02 3.58 -22.64
C VAL A 154 -9.93 3.13 -23.58
N LYS A 155 -8.83 3.88 -23.63
CA LYS A 155 -7.62 3.52 -24.35
C LYS A 155 -6.46 3.44 -23.38
N THR A 156 -5.51 2.57 -23.65
CA THR A 156 -4.32 2.42 -22.83
C THR A 156 -3.08 2.55 -23.69
N THR A 157 -2.13 3.37 -23.26
CA THR A 157 -0.81 3.45 -23.90
C THR A 157 0.21 2.74 -23.01
N VAL A 158 0.82 1.69 -23.55
CA VAL A 158 1.93 0.97 -22.93
C VAL A 158 3.22 1.50 -23.51
N PHE A 159 4.20 1.75 -22.68
CA PHE A 159 5.52 2.23 -23.10
C PHE A 159 6.48 1.05 -23.15
N HIS A 160 6.55 0.40 -24.31
CA HIS A 160 7.39 -0.78 -24.50
C HIS A 160 8.86 -0.41 -24.53
N ARG A 161 9.70 -1.29 -24.04
CA ARG A 161 11.15 -1.11 -24.09
C ARG A 161 11.64 -1.36 -25.51
N GLY A 162 12.22 -0.33 -26.11
CA GLY A 162 12.90 -0.37 -27.40
C GLY A 162 14.39 -0.09 -27.25
N ASP A 163 15.12 -0.11 -28.36
CA ASP A 163 16.57 0.10 -28.38
C ASP A 163 16.99 1.51 -27.93
N SER A 164 16.15 2.51 -28.17
CA SER A 164 16.41 3.92 -27.85
C SER A 164 15.71 4.39 -26.60
N GLY A 165 15.05 3.49 -25.85
CA GLY A 165 14.27 3.82 -24.66
C GLY A 165 12.87 3.23 -24.70
N PHE A 166 11.91 3.94 -24.13
CA PHE A 166 10.53 3.48 -24.10
C PHE A 166 9.70 4.04 -25.26
N GLU A 167 9.12 3.16 -26.05
CA GLU A 167 8.31 3.49 -27.21
C GLU A 167 6.82 3.33 -26.89
N PRO A 168 5.98 4.39 -27.07
CA PRO A 168 4.57 4.33 -26.78
C PRO A 168 3.81 3.50 -27.83
N LYS A 169 3.01 2.54 -27.38
CA LYS A 169 2.02 1.82 -28.20
C LYS A 169 0.65 1.97 -27.59
N GLN A 170 -0.29 2.52 -28.37
CA GLN A 170 -1.68 2.66 -27.95
C GLN A 170 -2.48 1.39 -28.24
N TYR A 171 -3.30 1.01 -27.28
CA TYR A 171 -4.27 -0.08 -27.37
C TYR A 171 -5.67 0.52 -27.25
N ASP A 172 -6.48 0.34 -28.30
CA ASP A 172 -7.86 0.86 -28.36
C ASP A 172 -8.89 -0.16 -27.85
N LYS A 173 -8.52 -1.45 -27.84
CA LYS A 173 -9.37 -2.53 -27.32
C LYS A 173 -9.07 -2.75 -25.85
N VAL A 174 -9.75 -1.98 -25.00
CA VAL A 174 -9.64 -2.09 -23.55
C VAL A 174 -11.05 -2.32 -22.99
N LYS A 175 -11.21 -3.42 -22.26
CA LYS A 175 -12.46 -3.73 -21.56
C LYS A 175 -12.40 -3.22 -20.13
N ILE A 176 -13.51 -2.65 -19.67
CA ILE A 176 -13.77 -2.43 -18.26
C ILE A 176 -14.28 -3.74 -17.68
N ILE A 177 -13.59 -4.31 -16.71
CA ILE A 177 -13.94 -5.59 -16.07
C ILE A 177 -14.76 -5.36 -14.82
N ALA A 178 -14.28 -4.47 -13.93
CA ALA A 178 -14.95 -4.15 -12.68
C ALA A 178 -14.72 -2.70 -12.29
N LEU A 179 -15.73 -2.09 -11.64
CA LEU A 179 -15.69 -0.72 -11.14
C LEU A 179 -16.11 -0.69 -9.67
N ASN A 180 -15.30 -0.09 -8.81
CA ASN A 180 -15.66 0.15 -7.41
C ASN A 180 -15.50 1.63 -7.05
N PRO A 181 -16.57 2.43 -7.15
CA PRO A 181 -16.54 3.86 -6.83
C PRO A 181 -16.33 4.14 -5.34
N TYR A 182 -16.61 3.17 -4.46
CA TYR A 182 -16.46 3.36 -3.02
C TYR A 182 -15.01 3.36 -2.55
N VAL A 183 -14.14 2.62 -3.23
CA VAL A 183 -12.70 2.59 -2.95
C VAL A 183 -11.89 3.25 -4.06
N ASP A 184 -12.56 3.87 -5.04
CA ASP A 184 -11.98 4.56 -6.19
C ASP A 184 -11.02 3.69 -7.01
N LEU A 185 -11.41 2.44 -7.31
CA LEU A 185 -10.64 1.49 -8.11
C LEU A 185 -11.42 1.00 -9.33
N ALA A 186 -10.69 0.75 -10.41
CA ALA A 186 -11.17 0.11 -11.64
C ALA A 186 -10.19 -0.97 -12.08
N LEU A 187 -10.75 -2.11 -12.52
CA LEU A 187 -10.02 -3.20 -13.15
C LEU A 187 -10.35 -3.20 -14.64
N LEU A 188 -9.33 -3.06 -15.46
CA LEU A 188 -9.42 -3.04 -16.92
C LEU A 188 -8.64 -4.20 -17.52
N LYS A 189 -8.88 -4.48 -18.80
CA LYS A 189 -8.14 -5.50 -19.56
C LYS A 189 -7.82 -5.01 -20.96
N ILE A 190 -6.56 -5.02 -21.34
CA ILE A 190 -6.12 -4.85 -22.72
C ILE A 190 -6.37 -6.16 -23.47
N GLU A 191 -7.10 -6.11 -24.58
CA GLU A 191 -7.37 -7.27 -25.43
C GLU A 191 -6.34 -7.36 -26.56
N ASP A 192 -5.22 -8.00 -26.30
CA ASP A 192 -4.23 -8.41 -27.30
C ASP A 192 -3.77 -9.84 -27.00
N PRO A 193 -4.42 -10.87 -27.58
CA PRO A 193 -4.12 -12.27 -27.27
C PRO A 193 -2.74 -12.72 -27.73
N ASN A 194 -2.10 -11.96 -28.62
CA ASN A 194 -0.80 -12.31 -29.19
C ASN A 194 0.37 -11.72 -28.39
N ARG A 195 0.08 -10.97 -27.31
CA ARG A 195 1.10 -10.32 -26.52
C ARG A 195 1.03 -10.71 -25.05
N LYS A 196 2.20 -10.95 -24.46
CA LYS A 196 2.37 -10.98 -23.01
C LYS A 196 2.93 -9.64 -22.56
N PHE A 197 2.41 -9.13 -21.46
CA PHE A 197 2.75 -7.83 -20.90
C PHE A 197 3.68 -7.97 -19.69
N GLU A 198 4.60 -7.03 -19.54
CA GLU A 198 5.31 -6.84 -18.28
C GLU A 198 4.32 -6.38 -17.20
N TYR A 199 4.54 -6.81 -15.96
CA TYR A 199 3.62 -6.55 -14.86
C TYR A 199 4.37 -6.28 -13.55
N VAL A 200 3.66 -5.72 -12.57
CA VAL A 200 4.18 -5.44 -11.23
C VAL A 200 3.82 -6.54 -10.24
N PHE A 201 4.50 -6.52 -9.10
CA PHE A 201 4.17 -7.35 -7.94
C PHE A 201 3.51 -6.50 -6.86
N LEU A 202 2.43 -6.99 -6.26
CA LEU A 202 1.77 -6.35 -5.15
C LEU A 202 2.47 -6.72 -3.84
N ALA A 203 2.74 -5.71 -3.02
CA ALA A 203 3.38 -5.89 -1.73
C ALA A 203 2.46 -6.56 -0.69
N ASP A 204 3.06 -6.95 0.41
CA ASP A 204 2.35 -7.24 1.66
C ASP A 204 2.30 -5.95 2.49
N ILE A 205 1.08 -5.45 2.77
CA ILE A 205 0.88 -4.20 3.52
C ILE A 205 1.49 -4.25 4.93
N SER A 206 1.54 -5.42 5.55
CA SER A 206 2.12 -5.61 6.89
C SER A 206 3.62 -5.30 6.96
N ARG A 207 4.28 -5.23 5.80
CA ARG A 207 5.71 -4.93 5.68
C ARG A 207 6.00 -3.47 5.36
N VAL A 208 4.97 -2.67 5.12
CA VAL A 208 5.11 -1.24 4.83
C VAL A 208 5.28 -0.46 6.14
N SER A 209 6.32 0.34 6.23
CA SER A 209 6.66 1.07 7.43
C SER A 209 6.66 2.58 7.22
N VAL A 210 6.26 3.32 8.25
CA VAL A 210 6.39 4.78 8.29
C VAL A 210 7.87 5.16 8.16
N GLY A 211 8.16 6.18 7.35
CA GLY A 211 9.53 6.59 7.03
C GLY A 211 10.18 5.80 5.89
N GLU A 212 9.54 4.74 5.40
CA GLU A 212 10.04 3.99 4.24
C GLU A 212 10.08 4.86 2.99
N THR A 213 11.21 4.80 2.27
CA THR A 213 11.35 5.48 0.98
C THR A 213 10.48 4.82 -0.06
N VAL A 214 9.68 5.64 -0.76
CA VAL A 214 8.75 5.22 -1.80
C VAL A 214 8.88 6.11 -3.02
N PHE A 215 8.40 5.64 -4.17
CA PHE A 215 8.37 6.43 -5.38
C PHE A 215 7.10 6.12 -6.20
N ALA A 216 6.59 7.13 -6.85
CA ALA A 216 5.49 7.01 -7.78
C ALA A 216 6.01 7.12 -9.22
N VAL A 217 5.43 6.34 -10.11
CA VAL A 217 5.66 6.43 -11.56
C VAL A 217 4.32 6.70 -12.22
N GLY A 218 4.25 7.74 -13.04
CA GLY A 218 3.02 8.11 -13.71
C GLY A 218 3.26 8.83 -15.01
N ASN A 219 2.18 9.23 -15.67
CA ASN A 219 2.20 9.94 -16.94
C ASN A 219 1.46 11.29 -16.82
N PRO A 220 2.00 12.25 -16.03
CA PRO A 220 1.31 13.49 -15.78
C PRO A 220 1.10 14.27 -17.08
N LEU A 221 -0.12 14.82 -17.25
CA LEU A 221 -0.51 15.66 -18.39
C LEU A 221 -0.32 15.02 -19.77
N GLY A 222 -0.12 13.69 -19.83
CA GLY A 222 0.20 13.00 -21.08
C GLY A 222 1.63 13.25 -21.57
N LEU A 223 2.48 13.84 -20.73
CA LEU A 223 3.93 13.91 -20.96
C LEU A 223 4.57 12.56 -20.64
N THR A 224 5.74 12.32 -21.24
CA THR A 224 6.51 11.10 -20.98
C THR A 224 6.85 10.99 -19.51
N ARG A 225 6.48 9.85 -18.92
CA ARG A 225 6.84 9.36 -17.58
C ARG A 225 7.50 10.35 -16.65
N SER A 226 6.87 10.61 -15.53
CA SER A 226 7.52 11.24 -14.39
C SER A 226 7.70 10.24 -13.26
N VAL A 227 8.80 10.42 -12.54
CA VAL A 227 9.11 9.69 -11.31
C VAL A 227 9.22 10.72 -10.20
N SER A 228 8.47 10.53 -9.13
CA SER A 228 8.58 11.33 -7.91
C SER A 228 8.90 10.44 -6.73
N GLN A 229 9.73 10.94 -5.83
CA GLN A 229 10.21 10.22 -4.64
C GLN A 229 9.69 10.91 -3.38
N GLY A 230 9.47 10.10 -2.34
CA GLY A 230 9.09 10.56 -1.01
C GLY A 230 9.24 9.46 0.02
N ILE A 231 8.53 9.61 1.11
CA ILE A 231 8.43 8.60 2.17
C ILE A 231 6.98 8.32 2.52
N VAL A 232 6.73 7.19 3.16
CA VAL A 232 5.47 6.90 3.83
C VAL A 232 5.38 7.76 5.08
N SER A 233 4.41 8.67 5.16
CA SER A 233 4.17 9.50 6.35
C SER A 233 3.31 8.80 7.38
N THR A 234 2.31 8.02 6.93
CA THR A 234 1.52 7.09 7.75
C THR A 234 0.87 6.04 6.85
N THR A 235 0.66 4.84 7.37
CA THR A 235 0.03 3.74 6.65
C THR A 235 -1.49 3.72 6.78
N ASN A 236 -2.05 4.40 7.79
CA ASN A 236 -3.47 4.34 8.15
C ASN A 236 -4.04 5.74 8.39
N ARG A 237 -4.03 6.59 7.37
CA ARG A 237 -4.69 7.90 7.45
C ARG A 237 -6.18 7.73 7.17
N ASP A 238 -7.02 7.95 8.17
CA ASP A 238 -8.46 8.08 7.93
C ASP A 238 -8.75 9.42 7.26
N PHE A 239 -9.43 9.31 6.12
CA PHE A 239 -9.94 10.46 5.39
C PHE A 239 -11.30 10.10 4.79
N GLU A 240 -12.34 10.81 5.20
CA GLU A 240 -13.74 10.58 4.79
C GLU A 240 -14.20 9.11 4.98
N GLY A 241 -13.76 8.45 6.06
CA GLY A 241 -14.13 7.08 6.39
C GLY A 241 -13.40 6.03 5.55
N ARG A 242 -12.32 6.40 4.87
CA ARG A 242 -11.44 5.48 4.13
C ARG A 242 -10.02 5.59 4.65
N LEU A 243 -9.33 4.47 4.69
CA LEU A 243 -7.92 4.44 5.06
C LEU A 243 -7.03 4.63 3.83
N TYR A 244 -6.02 5.48 3.98
CA TYR A 244 -5.03 5.77 2.94
C TYR A 244 -3.61 5.67 3.51
N ILE A 245 -2.67 5.35 2.64
CA ILE A 245 -1.26 5.64 2.87
C ILE A 245 -1.06 7.12 2.57
N GLN A 246 -0.60 7.89 3.56
CA GLN A 246 -0.13 9.25 3.32
C GLN A 246 1.35 9.23 2.97
N THR A 247 1.74 9.98 1.96
CA THR A 247 3.13 10.07 1.49
C THR A 247 3.54 11.51 1.23
N THR A 248 4.84 11.77 1.30
CA THR A 248 5.45 13.03 0.85
C THR A 248 5.79 13.02 -0.63
N THR A 249 5.53 11.91 -1.33
CA THR A 249 5.75 11.81 -2.77
C THR A 249 4.87 12.81 -3.51
N ASP A 250 5.45 13.67 -4.34
CA ASP A 250 4.69 14.65 -5.12
C ASP A 250 3.80 13.93 -6.15
N LEU A 251 2.51 14.12 -6.00
CA LEU A 251 1.49 13.58 -6.90
C LEU A 251 0.84 14.74 -7.69
N ASN A 252 1.03 14.72 -8.99
CA ASN A 252 0.47 15.71 -9.92
C ASN A 252 -0.67 15.11 -10.75
N PRO A 253 -1.54 15.95 -11.37
CA PRO A 253 -2.55 15.48 -12.31
C PRO A 253 -1.95 14.57 -13.37
N GLY A 254 -2.53 13.36 -13.53
CA GLY A 254 -2.01 12.31 -14.40
C GLY A 254 -1.28 11.18 -13.68
N ASN A 255 -0.85 11.36 -12.43
CA ASN A 255 -0.34 10.26 -11.61
C ASN A 255 -1.47 9.38 -11.03
N SER A 256 -2.70 9.91 -10.92
CA SER A 256 -3.86 9.16 -10.41
C SER A 256 -4.03 7.82 -11.11
N GLY A 257 -4.19 6.76 -10.33
CA GLY A 257 -4.29 5.37 -10.78
C GLY A 257 -2.94 4.69 -10.98
N GLY A 258 -1.83 5.42 -10.89
CA GLY A 258 -0.48 4.87 -10.99
C GLY A 258 -0.04 4.14 -9.71
N PRO A 259 1.04 3.36 -9.79
CA PRO A 259 1.56 2.64 -8.64
C PRO A 259 2.42 3.53 -7.73
N LEU A 260 2.28 3.35 -6.42
CA LEU A 260 3.25 3.77 -5.43
C LEU A 260 4.12 2.55 -5.08
N PHE A 261 5.40 2.63 -5.37
CA PHE A 261 6.38 1.55 -5.17
C PHE A 261 7.20 1.76 -3.91
N ASN A 262 7.60 0.65 -3.28
CA ASN A 262 8.72 0.63 -2.33
C ASN A 262 10.06 0.43 -3.08
N LEU A 263 11.20 0.51 -2.36
CA LEU A 263 12.51 0.30 -2.99
C LEU A 263 12.79 -1.16 -3.42
N ALA A 264 11.96 -2.11 -3.03
CA ALA A 264 12.02 -3.46 -3.60
C ALA A 264 11.35 -3.54 -4.99
N GLY A 265 10.62 -2.49 -5.41
CA GLY A 265 9.87 -2.48 -6.67
C GLY A 265 8.52 -3.17 -6.56
N GLU A 266 8.01 -3.34 -5.34
CA GLU A 266 6.70 -3.87 -5.06
C GLU A 266 5.72 -2.70 -4.90
N VAL A 267 4.50 -2.84 -5.42
CA VAL A 267 3.44 -1.83 -5.30
C VAL A 267 2.83 -1.91 -3.91
N ILE A 268 2.92 -0.81 -3.15
CA ILE A 268 2.33 -0.67 -1.82
C ILE A 268 0.97 0.03 -1.84
N GLY A 269 0.63 0.69 -2.95
CA GLY A 269 -0.66 1.37 -3.10
C GLY A 269 -0.87 1.96 -4.47
N VAL A 270 -2.08 2.48 -4.70
CA VAL A 270 -2.50 3.19 -5.92
C VAL A 270 -2.57 4.67 -5.62
N THR A 271 -1.80 5.49 -6.35
CA THR A 271 -1.83 6.93 -6.17
C THR A 271 -3.23 7.47 -6.50
N SER A 272 -3.80 8.21 -5.57
CA SER A 272 -5.10 8.86 -5.74
C SER A 272 -4.92 10.33 -5.44
N MET A 273 -5.23 11.18 -6.40
CA MET A 273 -5.17 12.62 -6.21
C MET A 273 -6.44 13.09 -5.48
N GLY A 274 -6.45 12.86 -4.17
CA GLY A 274 -7.40 13.52 -3.31
C GLY A 274 -6.86 14.90 -2.90
N TYR A 275 -7.60 15.95 -3.11
CA TYR A 275 -7.45 17.26 -2.48
C TYR A 275 -6.18 18.07 -2.76
N LEU A 276 -6.09 18.59 -3.96
CA LEU A 276 -5.16 19.65 -4.40
C LEU A 276 -5.15 20.91 -3.49
N PHE A 277 -6.14 21.07 -2.62
CA PHE A 277 -6.31 22.30 -1.81
C PHE A 277 -5.56 22.27 -0.49
N TYR A 278 -5.04 21.13 -0.05
CA TYR A 278 -4.26 21.01 1.18
C TYR A 278 -2.81 20.65 0.82
N GLY A 279 -2.03 21.66 0.45
CA GLY A 279 -0.65 21.50 0.00
C GLY A 279 0.15 20.49 0.83
N GLY A 280 0.78 19.52 0.16
CA GLY A 280 1.64 18.49 0.79
C GLY A 280 0.94 17.24 1.33
N LEU A 281 -0.39 17.11 1.18
CA LEU A 281 -1.12 15.90 1.56
C LEU A 281 -1.38 15.04 0.33
N ASN A 282 -0.51 14.07 0.10
CA ASN A 282 -0.63 13.10 -0.99
C ASN A 282 -1.04 11.74 -0.42
N PHE A 283 -1.97 11.08 -1.10
CA PHE A 283 -2.58 9.84 -0.64
C PHE A 283 -2.47 8.73 -1.69
N ALA A 284 -2.33 7.50 -1.21
CA ALA A 284 -2.45 6.31 -2.02
C ALA A 284 -3.43 5.33 -1.37
N ILE A 285 -4.24 4.66 -2.18
CA ILE A 285 -5.12 3.58 -1.75
C ILE A 285 -4.22 2.39 -1.39
N PRO A 286 -4.31 1.84 -0.17
CA PRO A 286 -3.43 0.76 0.28
C PRO A 286 -3.55 -0.51 -0.57
N VAL A 287 -2.46 -1.24 -0.69
CA VAL A 287 -2.39 -2.44 -1.54
C VAL A 287 -3.31 -3.58 -1.10
N ASP A 288 -3.64 -3.69 0.18
CA ASP A 288 -4.61 -4.66 0.70
C ASP A 288 -6.04 -4.37 0.22
N VAL A 289 -6.40 -3.08 0.09
CA VAL A 289 -7.67 -2.66 -0.54
C VAL A 289 -7.68 -3.04 -2.02
N VAL A 290 -6.56 -2.85 -2.72
CA VAL A 290 -6.40 -3.24 -4.13
C VAL A 290 -6.53 -4.76 -4.28
N ARG A 291 -5.85 -5.55 -3.46
CA ARG A 291 -5.93 -7.02 -3.48
C ARG A 291 -7.35 -7.48 -3.25
N ARG A 292 -8.02 -6.97 -2.21
CA ARG A 292 -9.42 -7.31 -1.92
C ARG A 292 -10.34 -6.96 -3.08
N PHE A 293 -10.17 -5.80 -3.72
CA PHE A 293 -10.96 -5.43 -4.90
C PHE A 293 -10.76 -6.41 -6.05
N ILE A 294 -9.51 -6.82 -6.35
CA ILE A 294 -9.22 -7.81 -7.40
C ILE A 294 -9.88 -9.16 -7.07
N GLU A 295 -9.75 -9.63 -5.83
CA GLU A 295 -10.29 -10.92 -5.36
C GLU A 295 -11.82 -10.97 -5.38
N THR A 296 -12.48 -9.81 -5.23
CA THR A 296 -13.94 -9.67 -5.23
C THR A 296 -14.47 -8.97 -6.46
N SER A 297 -13.68 -8.91 -7.54
CA SER A 297 -14.00 -8.15 -8.75
C SER A 297 -15.34 -8.56 -9.39
N ASP A 298 -15.75 -9.82 -9.26
CA ASP A 298 -17.03 -10.31 -9.75
C ASP A 298 -18.22 -9.58 -9.11
N ALA A 299 -18.12 -9.19 -7.83
CA ALA A 299 -19.15 -8.41 -7.15
C ALA A 299 -19.29 -6.98 -7.70
N PHE A 300 -18.28 -6.49 -8.40
CA PHE A 300 -18.19 -5.17 -9.00
C PHE A 300 -18.12 -5.22 -10.53
N ALA A 301 -18.51 -6.37 -11.11
CA ALA A 301 -18.46 -6.58 -12.56
C ALA A 301 -19.20 -5.48 -13.31
N TYR A 302 -18.55 -4.96 -14.35
CA TYR A 302 -19.10 -3.94 -15.21
C TYR A 302 -19.84 -4.59 -16.39
N SER A 303 -21.03 -4.08 -16.71
CA SER A 303 -21.67 -4.29 -18.01
C SER A 303 -22.27 -2.98 -18.49
N GLU A 304 -22.38 -2.80 -19.80
CA GLU A 304 -23.02 -1.61 -20.39
C GLU A 304 -24.49 -1.49 -20.00
N GLU A 305 -25.17 -2.62 -19.81
CA GLU A 305 -26.57 -2.69 -19.39
C GLU A 305 -26.76 -2.38 -17.90
N ASN A 306 -25.74 -2.67 -17.09
CA ASN A 306 -25.73 -2.40 -15.65
C ASN A 306 -24.37 -1.82 -15.24
N PRO A 307 -24.06 -0.58 -15.61
CA PRO A 307 -22.82 0.05 -15.21
C PRO A 307 -22.85 0.29 -13.70
N ASN A 308 -22.07 -0.46 -12.94
CA ASN A 308 -22.00 -0.34 -11.49
C ASN A 308 -21.40 1.03 -11.10
N THR A 309 -22.22 2.06 -11.15
CA THR A 309 -21.82 3.45 -10.88
C THR A 309 -21.83 3.83 -9.41
N GLY A 310 -22.15 2.89 -8.51
CA GLY A 310 -22.23 3.10 -7.07
C GLY A 310 -23.39 3.98 -6.59
N PHE A 311 -23.97 4.79 -7.46
CA PHE A 311 -25.03 5.73 -7.07
C PHE A 311 -26.40 5.09 -6.78
N ARG A 312 -26.61 3.83 -7.16
CA ARG A 312 -27.92 3.18 -7.00
C ARG A 312 -28.15 2.51 -5.66
N TYR A 313 -27.11 2.29 -4.86
CA TYR A 313 -27.24 1.38 -3.70
C TYR A 313 -27.23 2.03 -2.33
N LEU A 314 -26.69 3.22 -2.12
CA LEU A 314 -26.65 3.80 -0.80
C LEU A 314 -26.49 5.33 -0.84
N GLN A 315 -27.60 6.01 -1.11
CA GLN A 315 -27.76 7.22 -0.30
C GLN A 315 -28.24 6.74 1.07
N PRO A 316 -27.46 6.87 2.15
CA PRO A 316 -28.02 6.73 3.48
C PRO A 316 -29.21 7.67 3.52
N ALA A 317 -30.37 7.16 3.96
CA ALA A 317 -31.56 7.97 4.13
C ALA A 317 -31.13 9.22 4.88
N GLY A 318 -31.13 10.37 4.20
CA GLY A 318 -30.69 11.61 4.77
C GLY A 318 -31.37 11.74 6.11
N ARG A 319 -30.63 12.11 7.19
CA ARG A 319 -31.23 12.38 8.48
C ARG A 319 -32.39 13.31 8.22
N ARG A 320 -33.62 12.77 8.26
CA ARG A 320 -34.82 13.60 8.20
C ARG A 320 -34.69 14.61 9.33
N ASN A 321 -34.46 15.86 8.98
CA ASN A 321 -34.56 16.92 9.94
C ASN A 321 -35.93 16.81 10.58
N ARG A 322 -36.04 16.86 11.90
CA ARG A 322 -37.29 16.72 12.63
C ARG A 322 -38.38 17.74 12.21
N GLY A 323 -38.09 18.65 11.27
CA GLY A 323 -39.00 19.64 10.68
C GLY A 323 -39.77 19.18 9.44
N ASP A 324 -39.36 18.07 8.78
CA ASP A 324 -39.94 17.63 7.50
C ASP A 324 -40.98 16.53 7.66
N CYS A 325 -41.65 16.46 8.81
CA CYS A 325 -42.80 15.58 8.98
C CYS A 325 -43.99 16.23 8.26
N PRO A 326 -44.51 15.65 7.14
CA PRO A 326 -45.71 16.17 6.52
C PRO A 326 -46.84 16.06 7.54
N THR A 327 -47.41 17.19 7.92
CA THR A 327 -48.65 17.21 8.72
C THR A 327 -49.72 16.48 7.92
N THR A 328 -49.97 15.22 8.27
CA THR A 328 -51.14 14.49 7.82
C THR A 328 -52.37 15.24 8.33
N LYS A 329 -53.07 15.98 7.45
CA LYS A 329 -54.43 16.44 7.74
C LYS A 329 -55.25 15.19 8.04
N ARG A 330 -55.82 15.14 9.28
CA ARG A 330 -56.81 14.16 9.65
C ARG A 330 -58.00 14.32 8.67
N PRO A 331 -58.54 13.23 8.11
CA PRO A 331 -59.78 13.35 7.39
C PRO A 331 -60.89 13.69 8.38
N ASP A 332 -61.66 14.75 8.08
CA ASP A 332 -62.89 15.08 8.82
C ASP A 332 -63.89 13.93 8.65
N ILE A 333 -64.15 13.25 9.75
CA ILE A 333 -65.24 12.27 9.83
C ILE A 333 -66.51 13.09 10.10
N ARG A 334 -67.38 13.16 9.10
CA ARG A 334 -68.78 13.49 9.27
C ARG A 334 -69.60 12.19 9.28
#